data_96fe895d8ed4968055d81216e453feec
#
_entry.id   96fe895d8ed4968055d81216e453feec
#
_cell.length_a   1.000
_cell.length_b   1.000
_cell.length_c   1.000
_cell.angle_alpha   90.00
_cell.angle_beta   90.00
_cell.angle_gamma   90.00
#
_symmetry.space_group_name_H-M   'P 1'
#
loop_
_entity.id
_entity.type
_entity.pdbx_description
1 polymer ?
#
loop_
_entity_poly.entity_id
_entity_poly.type
_entity_poly.pdbx_seq_one_letter_code
_entity_poly.pdbx_strand_id
1 'polypeptide(L)'
;SYKSLMDLRASGRDIRALYSPLEALKIATNNPAKRVIFFAIGFETTTPMSAVLIQKSLEMGVKNLFFHINHVKVPEAISAIMSDKCCKIKAFLAPSHVSVIVGSNEYSICNLWF
;
A
#
# COMPACT_ATOMS: atom_id res chain seq x y z
N SER A 1 22.43 -7.24 7.83
CA SER A 1 21.90 -6.07 7.14
C SER A 1 20.63 -6.45 6.40
N TYR A 2 19.60 -5.65 6.54
CA TYR A 2 18.35 -5.87 5.80
C TYR A 2 18.60 -5.50 4.33
N LYS A 3 18.28 -6.43 3.41
CA LYS A 3 18.32 -6.19 1.97
C LYS A 3 17.01 -5.55 1.53
N SER A 4 17.08 -4.52 0.71
CA SER A 4 15.89 -3.94 0.08
C SER A 4 15.33 -4.86 -1.02
N LEU A 5 14.08 -4.63 -1.44
CA LEU A 5 13.52 -5.35 -2.60
C LEU A 5 14.33 -5.07 -3.89
N MET A 6 14.92 -3.88 -4.01
CA MET A 6 15.76 -3.55 -5.15
C MET A 6 17.06 -4.36 -5.16
N ASP A 7 17.68 -4.55 -4.00
CA ASP A 7 18.89 -5.39 -3.88
C ASP A 7 18.58 -6.86 -4.23
N LEU A 8 17.42 -7.34 -3.79
CA LEU A 8 16.96 -8.68 -4.12
C LEU A 8 16.67 -8.83 -5.62
N ARG A 9 16.07 -7.83 -6.25
CA ARG A 9 15.86 -7.80 -7.70
C ARG A 9 17.20 -7.80 -8.44
N ALA A 10 18.15 -6.98 -8.01
CA ALA A 10 19.49 -6.93 -8.60
C ALA A 10 20.24 -8.27 -8.45
N SER A 11 19.94 -9.04 -7.41
CA SER A 11 20.48 -10.41 -7.21
C SER A 11 19.75 -11.50 -8.00
N GLY A 12 18.88 -11.14 -8.94
CA GLY A 12 18.19 -12.08 -9.84
C GLY A 12 16.87 -12.64 -9.30
N ARG A 13 16.31 -12.10 -8.20
CA ARG A 13 14.98 -12.49 -7.73
C ARG A 13 13.90 -11.89 -8.62
N ASP A 14 12.83 -12.66 -8.88
CA ASP A 14 11.69 -12.19 -9.70
C ASP A 14 10.82 -11.21 -8.88
N ILE A 15 11.24 -9.96 -8.86
CA ILE A 15 10.54 -8.85 -8.20
C ILE A 15 10.15 -7.84 -9.25
N ARG A 16 8.85 -7.59 -9.37
CA ARG A 16 8.24 -6.74 -10.40
C ARG A 16 7.52 -5.57 -9.76
N ALA A 17 7.75 -4.36 -10.27
CA ALA A 17 6.90 -3.23 -9.99
C ALA A 17 5.69 -3.26 -10.92
N LEU A 18 4.50 -3.03 -10.39
CA LEU A 18 3.26 -3.03 -11.12
C LEU A 18 2.65 -1.63 -11.12
N TYR A 19 2.06 -1.23 -12.24
CA TYR A 19 1.30 0.02 -12.33
C TYR A 19 -0.16 -0.15 -11.90
N SER A 20 -0.67 -1.37 -12.01
CA SER A 20 -2.02 -1.72 -11.58
C SER A 20 -2.00 -3.00 -10.77
N PRO A 21 -2.70 -3.07 -9.62
CA PRO A 21 -2.84 -4.30 -8.85
C PRO A 21 -3.37 -5.48 -9.70
N LEU A 22 -4.24 -5.22 -10.67
CA LEU A 22 -4.81 -6.26 -11.54
C LEU A 22 -3.75 -6.97 -12.42
N GLU A 23 -2.58 -6.39 -12.61
CA GLU A 23 -1.48 -7.08 -13.29
C GLU A 23 -0.98 -8.28 -12.48
N ALA A 24 -1.04 -8.23 -11.14
CA ALA A 24 -0.69 -9.37 -10.31
C ALA A 24 -1.58 -10.59 -10.59
N LEU A 25 -2.86 -10.36 -10.86
CA LEU A 25 -3.81 -11.41 -11.23
C LEU A 25 -3.41 -12.08 -12.55
N LYS A 26 -3.06 -11.28 -13.58
CA LYS A 26 -2.57 -11.80 -14.87
C LYS A 26 -1.29 -12.60 -14.69
N ILE A 27 -0.36 -12.11 -13.86
CA ILE A 27 0.89 -12.82 -13.59
C ILE A 27 0.62 -14.16 -12.92
N ALA A 28 -0.26 -14.20 -11.92
CA ALA A 28 -0.62 -15.42 -11.21
C ALA A 28 -1.30 -16.45 -12.15
N THR A 29 -2.26 -15.99 -12.94
CA THR A 29 -2.98 -16.83 -13.92
C THR A 29 -2.03 -17.43 -14.97
N ASN A 30 -1.08 -16.64 -15.46
CA ASN A 30 -0.12 -17.10 -16.47
C ASN A 30 1.00 -17.98 -15.89
N ASN A 31 1.12 -18.08 -14.58
CA ASN A 31 2.16 -18.87 -13.90
C ASN A 31 1.57 -19.73 -12.79
N PRO A 32 0.70 -20.70 -13.09
CA PRO A 32 -0.05 -21.46 -12.08
C PRO A 32 0.84 -22.26 -11.12
N ALA A 33 2.04 -22.65 -11.57
CA ALA A 33 3.01 -23.39 -10.76
C ALA A 33 3.82 -22.50 -9.80
N LYS A 34 3.74 -21.17 -9.95
CA LYS A 34 4.49 -20.23 -9.09
C LYS A 34 3.57 -19.59 -8.05
N ARG A 35 4.06 -19.43 -6.85
CA ARG A 35 3.41 -18.56 -5.84
C ARG A 35 3.74 -17.11 -6.16
N VAL A 36 2.71 -16.31 -6.36
CA VAL A 36 2.81 -14.87 -6.58
C VAL A 36 2.39 -14.16 -5.30
N ILE A 37 3.23 -13.29 -4.78
CA ILE A 37 2.93 -12.48 -3.60
C ILE A 37 2.77 -11.04 -4.05
N PHE A 38 1.56 -10.50 -3.88
CA PHE A 38 1.28 -9.09 -4.09
C PHE A 38 1.55 -8.31 -2.81
N PHE A 39 2.52 -7.42 -2.85
CA PHE A 39 2.88 -6.56 -1.75
C PHE A 39 2.06 -5.27 -1.85
N ALA A 40 0.95 -5.20 -1.13
CA ALA A 40 -0.01 -4.11 -1.15
C ALA A 40 0.42 -3.02 -0.17
N ILE A 41 1.03 -1.97 -0.69
CA ILE A 41 1.50 -0.81 0.09
C ILE A 41 0.72 0.43 -0.35
N GLY A 42 0.39 1.29 0.58
CA GLY A 42 -0.20 2.58 0.29
C GLY A 42 -1.07 3.10 1.43
N PHE A 43 -1.86 4.09 1.09
CA PHE A 43 -2.82 4.72 1.98
C PHE A 43 -4.26 4.40 1.55
N GLU A 44 -5.23 5.08 2.14
CA GLU A 44 -6.66 4.88 1.90
C GLU A 44 -7.04 4.90 0.42
N THR A 45 -6.37 5.74 -0.37
CA THR A 45 -6.66 5.91 -1.80
C THR A 45 -6.32 4.69 -2.65
N THR A 46 -5.37 3.85 -2.22
CA THR A 46 -4.94 2.66 -2.96
C THR A 46 -5.61 1.37 -2.47
N THR A 47 -6.20 1.39 -1.27
CA THR A 47 -6.89 0.24 -0.67
C THR A 47 -8.03 -0.32 -1.53
N PRO A 48 -8.90 0.50 -2.17
CA PRO A 48 -9.99 -0.02 -2.98
C PRO A 48 -9.52 -0.94 -4.12
N MET A 49 -8.43 -0.57 -4.80
CA MET A 49 -7.90 -1.40 -5.89
C MET A 49 -7.31 -2.72 -5.40
N SER A 50 -6.74 -2.74 -4.20
CA SER A 50 -6.28 -3.98 -3.56
C SER A 50 -7.46 -4.87 -3.19
N ALA A 51 -8.56 -4.30 -2.68
CA ALA A 51 -9.79 -5.03 -2.40
C ALA A 51 -10.41 -5.63 -3.67
N VAL A 52 -10.48 -4.86 -4.75
CA VAL A 52 -10.94 -5.35 -6.06
C VAL A 52 -10.07 -6.50 -6.58
N LEU A 53 -8.76 -6.43 -6.39
CA LEU A 53 -7.85 -7.51 -6.77
C LEU A 53 -8.16 -8.80 -5.99
N ILE A 54 -8.37 -8.70 -4.67
CA ILE A 54 -8.72 -9.84 -3.81
C ILE A 54 -10.04 -10.45 -4.29
N GLN A 55 -11.08 -9.63 -4.45
CA GLN A 55 -12.38 -10.08 -4.91
C GLN A 55 -12.29 -10.82 -6.24
N LYS A 56 -11.62 -10.23 -7.24
CA LYS A 56 -11.45 -10.87 -8.56
C LYS A 56 -10.64 -12.15 -8.49
N SER A 57 -9.63 -12.24 -7.62
CA SER A 57 -8.85 -13.46 -7.45
C SER A 57 -9.70 -14.61 -6.89
N LEU A 58 -10.64 -14.31 -6.00
CA LEU A 58 -11.60 -15.27 -5.45
C LEU A 58 -12.62 -15.70 -6.51
N GLU A 59 -13.22 -14.75 -7.23
CA GLU A 59 -14.18 -15.01 -8.30
C GLU A 59 -13.60 -15.91 -9.40
N MET A 60 -12.34 -15.70 -9.74
CA MET A 60 -11.62 -16.48 -10.76
C MET A 60 -11.01 -17.77 -10.21
N GLY A 61 -11.13 -18.05 -8.93
CA GLY A 61 -10.57 -19.26 -8.30
C GLY A 61 -9.04 -19.34 -8.34
N VAL A 62 -8.34 -18.22 -8.37
CA VAL A 62 -6.87 -18.16 -8.43
C VAL A 62 -6.30 -18.49 -7.06
N LYS A 63 -5.62 -19.63 -6.93
CA LYS A 63 -5.12 -20.15 -5.64
C LYS A 63 -3.66 -19.83 -5.36
N ASN A 64 -2.92 -19.34 -6.33
CA ASN A 64 -1.49 -19.08 -6.24
C ASN A 64 -1.14 -17.60 -6.08
N LEU A 65 -2.13 -16.72 -5.87
CA LEU A 65 -1.95 -15.30 -5.54
C LEU A 65 -2.12 -15.08 -4.04
N PHE A 66 -1.11 -14.58 -3.40
CA PHE A 66 -1.06 -14.27 -1.98
C PHE A 66 -0.91 -12.77 -1.77
N PHE A 67 -1.41 -12.27 -0.64
CA PHE A 67 -1.42 -10.85 -0.34
C PHE A 67 -0.63 -10.56 0.93
N HIS A 68 0.30 -9.64 0.85
CA HIS A 68 0.95 -9.03 2.00
C HIS A 68 0.42 -7.59 2.12
N ILE A 69 -0.54 -7.40 3.02
CA ILE A 69 -1.24 -6.13 3.17
C ILE A 69 -0.47 -5.23 4.13
N ASN A 70 -0.11 -4.05 3.65
CA ASN A 70 0.66 -3.05 4.37
C ASN A 70 0.13 -1.63 4.09
N HIS A 71 -1.20 -1.49 4.07
CA HIS A 71 -1.86 -0.20 4.00
C HIS A 71 -1.90 0.43 5.40
N VAL A 72 -1.64 1.73 5.45
CA VAL A 72 -1.76 2.55 6.66
C VAL A 72 -2.66 3.73 6.38
N LYS A 73 -3.26 4.30 7.41
CA LYS A 73 -4.03 5.54 7.26
C LYS A 73 -3.09 6.76 7.32
N VAL A 74 -3.45 7.82 6.60
CA VAL A 74 -2.68 9.06 6.56
C VAL A 74 -2.57 9.70 7.95
N PRO A 75 -3.64 9.81 8.77
CA PRO A 75 -3.53 10.40 10.11
C PRO A 75 -2.53 9.67 11.01
N GLU A 76 -2.52 8.34 10.98
CA GLU A 76 -1.61 7.51 11.78
C GLU A 76 -0.15 7.70 11.33
N ALA A 77 0.09 7.78 10.03
CA ALA A 77 1.41 8.04 9.48
C ALA A 77 1.93 9.43 9.88
N ILE A 78 1.08 10.46 9.81
CA ILE A 78 1.42 11.82 10.25
C ILE A 78 1.72 11.83 11.75
N SER A 79 0.87 11.18 12.56
CA SER A 79 1.07 11.09 14.01
C SER A 79 2.41 10.42 14.36
N ALA A 80 2.76 9.35 13.67
CA ALA A 80 4.04 8.66 13.86
C ALA A 80 5.24 9.58 13.53
N ILE A 81 5.17 10.33 12.43
CA ILE A 81 6.20 11.29 12.03
C ILE A 81 6.33 12.42 13.07
N MET A 82 5.20 12.97 13.51
CA MET A 82 5.19 14.08 14.48
C MET A 82 5.68 13.66 15.87
N SER A 83 5.54 12.38 16.21
CA SER A 83 6.01 11.82 17.47
C SER A 83 7.53 11.63 17.53
N ASP A 84 8.22 11.70 16.39
CA ASP A 84 9.67 11.61 16.33
C ASP A 84 10.30 12.88 16.90
N LYS A 85 11.12 12.74 17.94
CA LYS A 85 11.85 13.86 18.58
C LYS A 85 12.79 14.60 17.64
N CYS A 86 13.22 13.99 16.57
CA CYS A 86 14.07 14.56 15.53
C CYS A 86 13.29 15.19 14.39
N CYS A 87 11.95 15.17 14.43
CA CYS A 87 11.10 15.71 13.40
C CYS A 87 11.30 17.22 13.24
N LYS A 88 11.70 17.66 12.03
CA LYS A 88 11.88 19.08 11.67
C LYS A 88 10.78 19.60 10.75
N ILE A 89 9.75 18.78 10.47
CA ILE A 89 8.64 19.14 9.60
C ILE A 89 7.79 20.21 10.33
N LYS A 90 7.50 21.32 9.63
CA LYS A 90 6.74 22.44 10.16
C LYS A 90 5.30 22.49 9.67
N ALA A 91 5.03 21.85 8.51
CA ALA A 91 3.70 21.81 7.93
C ALA A 91 3.54 20.59 7.04
N PHE A 92 2.31 20.16 6.83
CA PHE A 92 1.94 19.09 5.90
C PHE A 92 0.93 19.62 4.89
N LEU A 93 1.11 19.20 3.63
CA LEU A 93 0.05 19.31 2.62
C LEU A 93 -0.68 17.98 2.59
N ALA A 94 -1.87 17.96 3.17
CA ALA A 94 -2.68 16.75 3.28
C ALA A 94 -3.58 16.55 2.05
N PRO A 95 -3.93 15.29 1.70
CA PRO A 95 -4.80 14.99 0.57
C PRO A 95 -6.25 15.35 0.90
N SER A 96 -6.74 16.48 0.39
CA SER A 96 -8.08 17.01 0.68
C SER A 96 -9.22 16.02 0.36
N HIS A 97 -9.09 15.25 -0.72
CA HIS A 97 -10.10 14.26 -1.11
C HIS A 97 -10.29 13.13 -0.07
N VAL A 98 -9.26 12.78 0.68
CA VAL A 98 -9.38 11.81 1.79
C VAL A 98 -10.09 12.46 2.97
N SER A 99 -9.73 13.72 3.30
CA SER A 99 -10.30 14.47 4.41
C SER A 99 -11.81 14.74 4.25
N VAL A 100 -12.27 14.92 3.00
CA VAL A 100 -13.71 15.08 2.70
C VAL A 100 -14.50 13.80 3.05
N ILE A 101 -13.91 12.63 2.87
CA ILE A 101 -14.58 11.34 3.12
C ILE A 101 -14.51 10.95 4.61
N VAL A 102 -13.34 11.06 5.23
CA VAL A 102 -13.14 10.61 6.63
C VAL A 102 -13.49 11.67 7.67
N GLY A 103 -13.59 12.94 7.24
CA GLY A 103 -13.87 14.07 8.12
C GLY A 103 -12.63 14.65 8.81
N SER A 104 -12.76 15.89 9.28
CA SER A 104 -11.67 16.62 9.94
C SER A 104 -11.31 16.06 11.33
N ASN A 105 -12.22 15.37 11.98
CA ASN A 105 -12.01 14.84 13.34
C ASN A 105 -10.88 13.82 13.41
N GLU A 106 -10.67 13.04 12.36
CA GLU A 106 -9.56 12.07 12.27
C GLU A 106 -8.18 12.75 12.28
N TYR A 107 -8.12 14.04 11.91
CA TYR A 107 -6.89 14.83 11.87
C TYR A 107 -6.70 15.75 13.07
N SER A 108 -7.62 15.75 14.04
CA SER A 108 -7.57 16.62 15.24
C SER A 108 -6.30 16.41 16.07
N ILE A 109 -5.73 15.20 16.04
CA ILE A 109 -4.49 14.85 16.75
C ILE A 109 -3.29 15.65 16.21
N CYS A 110 -3.35 16.13 14.98
CA CYS A 110 -2.22 16.77 14.31
C CYS A 110 -2.30 18.31 14.28
N ASN A 111 -3.35 18.92 14.84
CA ASN A 111 -3.62 20.38 14.70
C ASN A 111 -3.49 20.87 13.25
N LEU A 112 -3.94 20.04 12.29
CA LEU A 112 -3.88 20.40 10.88
C LEU A 112 -5.07 21.31 10.52
N TRP A 113 -4.76 22.44 9.90
CA TRP A 113 -5.74 23.32 9.26
C TRP A 113 -5.80 22.99 7.78
N PHE A 114 -6.99 22.83 7.25
CA PHE A 114 -7.26 22.53 5.83
C PHE A 114 -7.73 23.80 5.11
#